data_91af40e870a65588661f93fc5d9636c7
#
_entry.id   91af40e870a65588661f93fc5d9636c7
#
_cell.length_a   1.000
_cell.length_b   1.000
_cell.length_c   1.000
_cell.angle_alpha   90.00
_cell.angle_beta   90.00
_cell.angle_gamma   90.00
#
_symmetry.space_group_name_H-M   'P 1'
#
loop_
_entity.id
_entity.type
_entity.pdbx_description
1 polymer ?
#
loop_
_entity_poly.entity_id
_entity_poly.type
_entity_poly.pdbx_seq_one_letter_code
_entity_poly.pdbx_strand_id
1 'polypeptide(L)'
;MDCSCCPLYCSRAYVCGLHAGGNGLDGFKNQQEEMRMEMLMNMPAMLLLTIGAYLLGLWVKKKSGLALLHPFLISIPVIIAVLKLTDIPCSFYIESNVLIDFLLGPSVVSLGLLLYDNRHIVWKNFVGIMTSVLTGSVVGVLSVWIMCRVFGLDEIFLLSLEPKSVTTPIAMDISESLGGNASLTAVSVVLCGFIGAVLGPLVLRLIKIKSPVARGLGMGCSSHGLGTARAIEMGAVEGAVSGLSIALMGIATALIIPLFNLIIG
;
A
#
# COMPACT_ATOMS: atom_id res chain seq x y z
N MET A 1 -6.50 17.06 -29.97
CA MET A 1 -7.10 16.17 -28.95
C MET A 1 -5.98 15.83 -28.00
N ASP A 2 -5.96 16.52 -26.88
CA ASP A 2 -4.84 16.53 -25.91
C ASP A 2 -4.76 15.23 -25.10
N CYS A 3 -3.65 14.50 -25.29
CA CYS A 3 -3.30 13.31 -24.51
C CYS A 3 -2.53 13.70 -23.24
N SER A 4 -3.17 14.42 -22.31
CA SER A 4 -2.49 14.97 -21.12
C SER A 4 -2.73 14.21 -19.82
N CYS A 5 -3.34 13.03 -19.79
CA CYS A 5 -3.66 12.35 -18.52
C CYS A 5 -3.60 10.83 -18.62
N CYS A 6 -2.39 10.23 -18.64
CA CYS A 6 -2.22 8.87 -18.14
C CYS A 6 -0.74 8.49 -17.94
N PRO A 7 -0.19 8.59 -16.70
CA PRO A 7 1.23 8.29 -16.44
C PRO A 7 1.57 6.83 -16.18
N LEU A 8 0.65 5.87 -16.24
CA LEU A 8 0.91 4.50 -15.77
C LEU A 8 0.99 3.41 -16.86
N TYR A 9 0.77 3.73 -18.14
CA TYR A 9 0.87 2.70 -19.21
C TYR A 9 1.41 3.29 -20.51
N CYS A 10 2.67 3.65 -20.53
CA CYS A 10 3.35 4.04 -21.77
C CYS A 10 3.95 2.81 -22.55
N SER A 11 3.27 1.64 -22.49
CA SER A 11 3.58 0.53 -23.42
C SER A 11 2.94 0.72 -24.82
N ARG A 12 2.10 1.77 -24.99
CA ARG A 12 1.47 2.09 -26.29
C ARG A 12 2.28 3.05 -27.18
N ALA A 13 3.37 3.63 -26.69
CA ALA A 13 4.27 4.44 -27.53
C ALA A 13 5.00 3.62 -28.61
N TYR A 14 5.07 2.31 -28.45
CA TYR A 14 5.66 1.39 -29.43
C TYR A 14 4.87 1.32 -30.76
N VAL A 15 3.60 1.64 -30.77
CA VAL A 15 2.75 1.49 -31.97
C VAL A 15 2.68 2.77 -32.79
N CYS A 16 3.00 3.95 -32.25
CA CYS A 16 2.96 5.21 -32.96
C CYS A 16 4.28 5.53 -33.69
N GLY A 17 5.40 4.91 -33.31
CA GLY A 17 6.73 5.15 -33.88
C GLY A 17 7.06 4.38 -35.18
N LEU A 18 6.20 3.47 -35.63
CA LEU A 18 6.44 2.62 -36.80
C LEU A 18 6.26 3.33 -38.18
N HIS A 19 5.94 4.62 -38.19
CA HIS A 19 5.76 5.39 -39.45
C HIS A 19 6.76 6.53 -39.67
N ALA A 20 7.78 6.68 -38.79
CA ALA A 20 8.86 7.64 -39.03
C ALA A 20 10.11 6.89 -39.51
N GLY A 21 10.58 7.22 -40.69
CA GLY A 21 11.74 6.59 -41.34
C GLY A 21 13.01 6.60 -40.48
N GLY A 22 13.97 5.75 -40.84
CA GLY A 22 15.15 5.29 -40.07
C GLY A 22 15.93 6.25 -39.15
N ASN A 23 15.80 7.57 -39.26
CA ASN A 23 16.45 8.55 -38.36
C ASN A 23 15.68 8.82 -37.05
N GLY A 24 14.42 8.38 -36.93
CA GLY A 24 13.60 8.55 -35.73
C GLY A 24 13.92 7.53 -34.63
N LEU A 25 14.34 6.34 -35.00
CA LEU A 25 14.65 5.27 -34.07
C LEU A 25 15.96 5.50 -33.30
N ASP A 26 16.96 6.09 -33.98
CA ASP A 26 18.24 6.38 -33.32
C ASP A 26 18.13 7.60 -32.40
N GLY A 27 17.35 8.61 -32.77
CA GLY A 27 17.03 9.73 -31.90
C GLY A 27 16.27 9.31 -30.65
N PHE A 28 15.33 8.36 -30.80
CA PHE A 28 14.55 7.83 -29.66
C PHE A 28 15.41 6.98 -28.72
N LYS A 29 16.34 6.18 -29.27
CA LYS A 29 17.30 5.41 -28.48
C LYS A 29 18.26 6.32 -27.71
N ASN A 30 18.81 7.33 -28.34
CA ASN A 30 19.69 8.30 -27.69
C ASN A 30 18.97 9.04 -26.56
N GLN A 31 17.73 9.45 -26.76
CA GLN A 31 16.92 10.13 -25.75
C GLN A 31 16.59 9.20 -24.58
N GLN A 32 16.36 7.92 -24.84
CA GLN A 32 16.18 6.92 -23.79
C GLN A 32 17.49 6.65 -23.01
N GLU A 33 18.63 6.64 -23.68
CA GLU A 33 19.92 6.46 -23.02
C GLU A 33 20.32 7.67 -22.18
N GLU A 34 20.08 8.88 -22.66
CA GLU A 34 20.29 10.12 -21.89
C GLU A 34 19.41 10.16 -20.65
N MET A 35 18.12 9.88 -20.80
CA MET A 35 17.16 9.83 -19.68
C MET A 35 17.56 8.74 -18.66
N ARG A 36 18.04 7.59 -19.14
CA ARG A 36 18.51 6.50 -18.28
C ARG A 36 19.80 6.86 -17.54
N MET A 37 20.69 7.63 -18.17
CA MET A 37 21.91 8.11 -17.55
C MET A 37 21.63 9.19 -16.50
N GLU A 38 20.74 10.13 -16.77
CA GLU A 38 20.27 11.12 -15.79
C GLU A 38 19.57 10.45 -14.61
N MET A 39 18.77 9.42 -14.87
CA MET A 39 18.10 8.63 -13.83
C MET A 39 19.11 7.93 -12.92
N LEU A 40 20.13 7.29 -13.49
CA LEU A 40 21.19 6.63 -12.74
C LEU A 40 22.02 7.61 -11.88
N MET A 41 22.26 8.81 -12.39
CA MET A 41 23.00 9.85 -11.64
C MET A 41 22.15 10.47 -10.53
N ASN A 42 20.83 10.56 -10.70
CA ASN A 42 19.91 11.15 -9.72
C ASN A 42 19.29 10.13 -8.76
N MET A 43 19.42 8.82 -9.02
CA MET A 43 18.96 7.75 -8.13
C MET A 43 19.40 7.93 -6.66
N PRO A 44 20.69 8.20 -6.36
CA PRO A 44 21.13 8.41 -4.98
C PRO A 44 20.46 9.63 -4.33
N ALA A 45 20.22 10.69 -5.09
CA ALA A 45 19.58 11.90 -4.58
C ALA A 45 18.11 11.67 -4.19
N MET A 46 17.36 10.94 -5.03
CA MET A 46 15.95 10.59 -4.74
C MET A 46 15.85 9.62 -3.56
N LEU A 47 16.77 8.65 -3.47
CA LEU A 47 16.87 7.75 -2.33
C LEU A 47 17.18 8.52 -1.03
N LEU A 48 18.14 9.43 -1.07
CA LEU A 48 18.48 10.29 0.07
C LEU A 48 17.33 11.20 0.47
N LEU A 49 16.58 11.74 -0.50
CA LEU A 49 15.37 12.51 -0.24
C LEU A 49 14.34 11.67 0.53
N THR A 50 14.09 10.44 0.08
CA THR A 50 13.12 9.53 0.72
C THR A 50 13.54 9.19 2.14
N ILE A 51 14.80 8.76 2.32
CA ILE A 51 15.36 8.43 3.65
C ILE A 51 15.38 9.66 4.54
N GLY A 52 15.84 10.82 4.04
CA GLY A 52 15.91 12.07 4.78
C GLY A 52 14.53 12.56 5.24
N ALA A 53 13.54 12.52 4.36
CA ALA A 53 12.16 12.86 4.71
C ALA A 53 11.58 11.92 5.78
N TYR A 54 11.89 10.63 5.71
CA TYR A 54 11.47 9.67 6.73
C TYR A 54 12.16 9.89 8.07
N LEU A 55 13.48 10.16 8.07
CA LEU A 55 14.24 10.49 9.29
C LEU A 55 13.75 11.79 9.92
N LEU A 56 13.42 12.79 9.11
CA LEU A 56 12.78 14.02 9.58
C LEU A 56 11.44 13.70 10.27
N GLY A 57 10.62 12.84 9.67
CA GLY A 57 9.37 12.38 10.27
C GLY A 57 9.58 11.67 11.61
N LEU A 58 10.59 10.81 11.72
CA LEU A 58 10.97 10.15 12.97
C LEU A 58 11.42 11.15 14.03
N TRP A 59 12.24 12.14 13.65
CA TRP A 59 12.72 13.19 14.55
C TRP A 59 11.56 14.03 15.10
N VAL A 60 10.62 14.44 14.22
CA VAL A 60 9.43 15.19 14.62
C VAL A 60 8.54 14.37 15.55
N LYS A 61 8.29 13.08 15.23
CA LYS A 61 7.55 12.15 16.10
C LYS A 61 8.19 12.05 17.48
N LYS A 62 9.52 11.88 17.54
CA LYS A 62 10.27 11.78 18.80
C LYS A 62 10.19 13.06 19.62
N LYS A 63 10.28 14.23 18.98
CA LYS A 63 10.26 15.53 19.66
C LYS A 63 8.87 15.93 20.14
N SER A 64 7.82 15.62 19.37
CA SER A 64 6.43 15.98 19.71
C SER A 64 5.77 15.00 20.67
N GLY A 65 6.24 13.76 20.79
CA GLY A 65 5.63 12.71 21.63
C GLY A 65 4.21 12.29 21.22
N LEU A 66 3.68 12.88 20.15
CA LEU A 66 2.33 12.61 19.66
C LEU A 66 2.31 11.35 18.79
N ALA A 67 1.57 10.33 19.20
CA ALA A 67 1.37 9.09 18.42
C ALA A 67 0.71 9.35 17.05
N LEU A 68 -0.01 10.48 16.93
CA LEU A 68 -0.69 10.89 15.70
C LEU A 68 0.31 11.35 14.62
N LEU A 69 1.49 11.86 14.99
CA LEU A 69 2.53 12.29 14.06
C LEU A 69 3.35 11.08 13.59
N HIS A 70 2.70 10.19 12.82
CA HIS A 70 3.40 9.06 12.21
C HIS A 70 4.40 9.58 11.17
N PRO A 71 5.61 9.01 11.05
CA PRO A 71 6.65 9.47 10.12
C PRO A 71 6.17 9.63 8.67
N PHE A 72 5.31 8.74 8.18
CA PHE A 72 4.72 8.84 6.83
C PHE A 72 3.88 10.11 6.60
N LEU A 73 3.19 10.58 7.64
CA LEU A 73 2.36 11.80 7.53
C LEU A 73 3.19 13.06 7.30
N ILE A 74 4.46 13.00 7.70
CA ILE A 74 5.41 14.10 7.53
C ILE A 74 6.21 13.91 6.26
N SER A 75 6.70 12.68 5.99
CA SER A 75 7.56 12.42 4.84
C SER A 75 6.83 12.60 3.51
N ILE A 76 5.57 12.19 3.39
CA ILE A 76 4.82 12.31 2.13
C ILE A 76 4.66 13.79 1.70
N PRO A 77 4.13 14.71 2.54
CA PRO A 77 4.05 16.12 2.18
C PRO A 77 5.41 16.77 1.92
N VAL A 78 6.46 16.38 2.66
CA VAL A 78 7.82 16.89 2.44
C VAL A 78 8.33 16.48 1.05
N ILE A 79 8.19 15.21 0.67
CA ILE A 79 8.59 14.73 -0.65
C ILE A 79 7.79 15.45 -1.74
N ILE A 80 6.47 15.55 -1.61
CA ILE A 80 5.62 16.26 -2.57
C ILE A 80 6.03 17.73 -2.70
N ALA A 81 6.31 18.40 -1.58
CA ALA A 81 6.75 19.80 -1.59
C ALA A 81 8.10 19.96 -2.31
N VAL A 82 9.07 19.09 -2.02
CA VAL A 82 10.37 19.13 -2.70
C VAL A 82 10.23 18.88 -4.19
N LEU A 83 9.49 17.84 -4.62
CA LEU A 83 9.26 17.53 -6.02
C LEU A 83 8.60 18.69 -6.77
N LYS A 84 7.61 19.38 -6.14
CA LYS A 84 6.96 20.55 -6.74
C LYS A 84 7.87 21.77 -6.81
N LEU A 85 8.73 22.00 -5.80
CA LEU A 85 9.66 23.12 -5.78
C LEU A 85 10.81 22.96 -6.76
N THR A 86 11.17 21.71 -7.08
CA THR A 86 12.26 21.40 -8.02
C THR A 86 11.75 21.04 -9.41
N ASP A 87 10.42 21.10 -9.65
CA ASP A 87 9.76 20.71 -10.90
C ASP A 87 10.11 19.30 -11.40
N ILE A 88 10.45 18.39 -10.45
CA ILE A 88 10.76 17.00 -10.77
C ILE A 88 9.44 16.22 -10.95
N PRO A 89 9.24 15.54 -12.09
CA PRO A 89 8.05 14.74 -12.33
C PRO A 89 7.98 13.55 -11.35
N CYS A 90 6.76 13.24 -10.88
CA CYS A 90 6.53 12.13 -9.96
C CYS A 90 6.95 10.77 -10.55
N SER A 91 6.79 10.58 -11.86
CA SER A 91 7.25 9.39 -12.59
C SER A 91 8.76 9.18 -12.43
N PHE A 92 9.55 10.23 -12.59
CA PHE A 92 11.00 10.19 -12.41
C PHE A 92 11.39 9.80 -10.97
N TYR A 93 10.69 10.36 -9.98
CA TYR A 93 10.91 10.01 -8.57
C TYR A 93 10.63 8.51 -8.30
N ILE A 94 9.52 7.98 -8.83
CA ILE A 94 9.15 6.56 -8.67
C ILE A 94 10.20 5.67 -9.32
N GLU A 95 10.56 5.93 -10.57
CA GLU A 95 11.54 5.16 -11.32
C GLU A 95 12.95 5.21 -10.71
N SER A 96 13.31 6.32 -10.05
CA SER A 96 14.59 6.47 -9.36
C SER A 96 14.67 5.72 -8.03
N ASN A 97 13.56 5.26 -7.46
CA ASN A 97 13.52 4.56 -6.18
C ASN A 97 13.42 3.02 -6.31
N VAL A 98 13.87 2.44 -7.42
CA VAL A 98 13.87 0.98 -7.68
C VAL A 98 14.53 0.17 -6.56
N LEU A 99 15.53 0.72 -5.86
CA LEU A 99 16.15 0.05 -4.72
C LEU A 99 15.18 -0.15 -3.56
N ILE A 100 14.27 0.79 -3.30
CA ILE A 100 13.24 0.68 -2.26
C ILE A 100 12.24 -0.41 -2.66
N ASP A 101 11.81 -0.43 -3.92
CA ASP A 101 10.92 -1.47 -4.44
C ASP A 101 11.57 -2.86 -4.36
N PHE A 102 12.85 -2.96 -4.71
CA PHE A 102 13.60 -4.21 -4.56
C PHE A 102 13.65 -4.69 -3.11
N LEU A 103 13.81 -3.79 -2.13
CA LEU A 103 13.84 -4.14 -0.70
C LEU A 103 12.48 -4.63 -0.17
N LEU A 104 11.39 -4.43 -0.89
CA LEU A 104 10.08 -4.98 -0.53
C LEU A 104 10.12 -6.50 -0.45
N GLY A 105 10.75 -7.18 -1.41
CA GLY A 105 10.89 -8.64 -1.41
C GLY A 105 11.59 -9.19 -0.16
N PRO A 106 12.83 -8.77 0.16
CA PRO A 106 13.51 -9.14 1.40
C PRO A 106 12.72 -8.82 2.67
N SER A 107 11.97 -7.71 2.69
CA SER A 107 11.12 -7.34 3.82
C SER A 107 10.00 -8.37 4.06
N VAL A 108 9.36 -8.85 3.00
CA VAL A 108 8.34 -9.91 3.08
C VAL A 108 8.94 -11.22 3.57
N VAL A 109 10.15 -11.58 3.10
CA VAL A 109 10.88 -12.78 3.58
C VAL A 109 11.21 -12.66 5.07
N SER A 110 11.63 -11.49 5.53
CA SER A 110 11.86 -11.21 6.96
C SER A 110 10.60 -11.45 7.82
N LEU A 111 9.42 -11.04 7.34
CA LEU A 111 8.15 -11.34 8.01
C LEU A 111 7.87 -12.84 8.04
N GLY A 112 8.23 -13.57 6.99
CA GLY A 112 8.17 -15.04 6.95
C GLY A 112 9.03 -15.71 8.02
N LEU A 113 10.24 -15.21 8.27
CA LEU A 113 11.10 -15.68 9.34
C LEU A 113 10.47 -15.46 10.73
N LEU A 114 9.95 -14.27 10.97
CA LEU A 114 9.24 -13.95 12.21
C LEU A 114 8.04 -14.88 12.44
N LEU A 115 7.32 -15.21 11.36
CA LEU A 115 6.22 -16.18 11.38
C LEU A 115 6.72 -17.59 11.71
N TYR A 116 7.82 -18.02 11.10
CA TYR A 116 8.42 -19.34 11.35
C TYR A 116 8.85 -19.51 12.81
N ASP A 117 9.46 -18.51 13.40
CA ASP A 117 9.87 -18.52 14.80
C ASP A 117 8.67 -18.66 15.75
N ASN A 118 7.52 -18.08 15.37
CA ASN A 118 6.29 -18.14 16.16
C ASN A 118 5.28 -19.21 15.67
N ARG A 119 5.69 -20.14 14.82
CA ARG A 119 4.79 -21.11 14.16
C ARG A 119 3.95 -21.94 15.12
N HIS A 120 4.45 -22.26 16.29
CA HIS A 120 3.69 -23.03 17.31
C HIS A 120 2.46 -22.29 17.79
N ILE A 121 2.58 -20.98 17.99
CA ILE A 121 1.47 -20.10 18.40
C ILE A 121 0.45 -20.00 17.26
N VAL A 122 0.93 -19.87 16.04
CA VAL A 122 0.08 -19.78 14.84
C VAL A 122 -0.71 -21.06 14.64
N TRP A 123 -0.04 -22.24 14.67
CA TRP A 123 -0.72 -23.53 14.51
C TRP A 123 -1.74 -23.80 15.60
N LYS A 124 -1.43 -23.46 16.86
CA LYS A 124 -2.36 -23.60 17.98
C LYS A 124 -3.62 -22.75 17.82
N ASN A 125 -3.52 -21.62 17.14
CA ASN A 125 -4.62 -20.66 16.93
C ASN A 125 -5.13 -20.63 15.49
N PHE A 126 -4.76 -21.61 14.66
CA PHE A 126 -4.99 -21.58 13.21
C PHE A 126 -6.47 -21.36 12.85
N VAL A 127 -7.38 -22.10 13.46
CA VAL A 127 -8.82 -21.95 13.21
C VAL A 127 -9.30 -20.54 13.57
N GLY A 128 -8.86 -20.02 14.72
CA GLY A 128 -9.20 -18.64 15.13
C GLY A 128 -8.63 -17.59 14.19
N ILE A 129 -7.43 -17.80 13.65
CA ILE A 129 -6.82 -16.91 12.66
C ILE A 129 -7.63 -16.92 11.37
N MET A 130 -7.91 -18.10 10.82
CA MET A 130 -8.67 -18.24 9.56
C MET A 130 -10.08 -17.65 9.66
N THR A 131 -10.81 -17.98 10.72
CA THR A 131 -12.16 -17.44 10.93
C THR A 131 -12.14 -15.92 11.09
N SER A 132 -11.16 -15.37 11.81
CA SER A 132 -11.02 -13.92 11.99
C SER A 132 -10.71 -13.20 10.68
N VAL A 133 -9.81 -13.77 9.85
CA VAL A 133 -9.46 -13.20 8.54
C VAL A 133 -10.68 -13.20 7.62
N LEU A 134 -11.38 -14.34 7.49
CA LEU A 134 -12.57 -14.44 6.65
C LEU A 134 -13.67 -13.48 7.11
N THR A 135 -13.97 -13.48 8.41
CA THR A 135 -14.96 -12.56 8.98
C THR A 135 -14.54 -11.10 8.77
N GLY A 136 -13.28 -10.78 9.02
CA GLY A 136 -12.73 -9.44 8.82
C GLY A 136 -12.83 -8.97 7.37
N SER A 137 -12.54 -9.85 6.42
CA SER A 137 -12.65 -9.55 4.99
C SER A 137 -14.11 -9.30 4.58
N VAL A 138 -15.03 -10.18 4.96
CA VAL A 138 -16.47 -10.02 4.69
C VAL A 138 -17.01 -8.73 5.31
N VAL A 139 -16.72 -8.49 6.59
CA VAL A 139 -17.16 -7.26 7.28
C VAL A 139 -16.54 -6.01 6.65
N GLY A 140 -15.28 -6.10 6.23
CA GLY A 140 -14.59 -5.01 5.53
C GLY A 140 -15.30 -4.61 4.24
N VAL A 141 -15.61 -5.58 3.37
CA VAL A 141 -16.33 -5.37 2.09
C VAL A 141 -17.75 -4.86 2.36
N LEU A 142 -18.52 -5.56 3.21
CA LEU A 142 -19.89 -5.16 3.57
C LEU A 142 -19.97 -3.75 4.14
N SER A 143 -19.00 -3.35 4.99
CA SER A 143 -18.99 -2.02 5.58
C SER A 143 -18.84 -0.92 4.53
N VAL A 144 -17.99 -1.14 3.52
CA VAL A 144 -17.82 -0.21 2.40
C VAL A 144 -19.08 -0.16 1.56
N TRP A 145 -19.62 -1.33 1.19
CA TRP A 145 -20.85 -1.42 0.41
C TRP A 145 -22.01 -0.66 1.06
N ILE A 146 -22.24 -0.90 2.37
CA ILE A 146 -23.29 -0.19 3.13
C ILE A 146 -23.03 1.32 3.14
N MET A 147 -21.79 1.74 3.41
CA MET A 147 -21.44 3.16 3.44
C MET A 147 -21.67 3.84 2.10
N CYS A 148 -21.22 3.23 0.99
CA CYS A 148 -21.43 3.77 -0.34
C CYS A 148 -22.92 3.89 -0.69
N ARG A 149 -23.74 2.89 -0.32
CA ARG A 149 -25.20 2.92 -0.53
C ARG A 149 -25.88 3.99 0.33
N VAL A 150 -25.50 4.14 1.60
CA VAL A 150 -26.07 5.15 2.50
C VAL A 150 -25.74 6.56 2.05
N PHE A 151 -24.53 6.80 1.56
CA PHE A 151 -24.11 8.12 1.06
C PHE A 151 -24.44 8.36 -0.42
N GLY A 152 -25.04 7.40 -1.11
CA GLY A 152 -25.40 7.52 -2.53
C GLY A 152 -24.18 7.73 -3.44
N LEU A 153 -23.06 7.08 -3.13
CA LEU A 153 -21.85 7.16 -3.93
C LEU A 153 -21.98 6.29 -5.19
N ASP A 154 -21.37 6.77 -6.28
CA ASP A 154 -21.34 6.05 -7.55
C ASP A 154 -20.58 4.72 -7.43
N GLU A 155 -20.89 3.79 -8.30
CA GLU A 155 -20.31 2.44 -8.34
C GLU A 155 -18.77 2.46 -8.44
N ILE A 156 -18.19 3.43 -9.15
CA ILE A 156 -16.75 3.59 -9.26
C ILE A 156 -16.10 3.82 -7.89
N PHE A 157 -16.76 4.55 -6.97
CA PHE A 157 -16.28 4.72 -5.60
C PHE A 157 -16.38 3.42 -4.81
N LEU A 158 -17.48 2.68 -4.97
CA LEU A 158 -17.67 1.38 -4.33
C LEU A 158 -16.53 0.43 -4.69
N LEU A 159 -16.34 0.17 -5.99
CA LEU A 159 -15.31 -0.74 -6.52
C LEU A 159 -13.87 -0.30 -6.17
N SER A 160 -13.65 1.00 -6.00
CA SER A 160 -12.35 1.54 -5.60
C SER A 160 -12.08 1.41 -4.10
N LEU A 161 -13.10 1.50 -3.25
CA LEU A 161 -12.95 1.50 -1.80
C LEU A 161 -13.08 0.11 -1.16
N GLU A 162 -13.75 -0.85 -1.82
CA GLU A 162 -13.93 -2.20 -1.30
C GLU A 162 -12.60 -2.87 -0.89
N PRO A 163 -11.53 -2.84 -1.70
CA PRO A 163 -10.29 -3.52 -1.37
C PRO A 163 -9.37 -2.74 -0.42
N LYS A 164 -9.86 -1.70 0.28
CA LYS A 164 -9.06 -0.81 1.15
C LYS A 164 -8.25 -1.50 2.25
N SER A 165 -8.61 -2.72 2.63
CA SER A 165 -8.02 -3.42 3.79
C SER A 165 -6.87 -4.37 3.42
N VAL A 166 -6.46 -4.41 2.15
CA VAL A 166 -5.31 -5.21 1.67
C VAL A 166 -4.16 -4.31 1.24
N THR A 167 -3.04 -4.89 0.79
CA THR A 167 -1.88 -4.10 0.33
C THR A 167 -2.21 -3.32 -0.94
N THR A 168 -1.57 -2.16 -1.10
CA THR A 168 -1.85 -1.25 -2.23
C THR A 168 -1.80 -1.95 -3.60
N PRO A 169 -0.78 -2.76 -3.96
CA PRO A 169 -0.76 -3.46 -5.25
C PRO A 169 -1.98 -4.38 -5.43
N ILE A 170 -2.26 -5.24 -4.45
CA ILE A 170 -3.39 -6.18 -4.51
C ILE A 170 -4.73 -5.41 -4.62
N ALA A 171 -4.88 -4.34 -3.85
CA ALA A 171 -6.09 -3.52 -3.90
C ALA A 171 -6.30 -2.86 -5.26
N MET A 172 -5.24 -2.31 -5.86
CA MET A 172 -5.30 -1.67 -7.17
C MET A 172 -5.67 -2.67 -8.26
N ASP A 173 -5.04 -3.85 -8.28
CA ASP A 173 -5.33 -4.91 -9.25
C ASP A 173 -6.79 -5.39 -9.15
N ILE A 174 -7.30 -5.59 -7.94
CA ILE A 174 -8.71 -5.97 -7.71
C ILE A 174 -9.63 -4.85 -8.22
N SER A 175 -9.38 -3.61 -7.84
CA SER A 175 -10.20 -2.45 -8.22
C SER A 175 -10.23 -2.25 -9.72
N GLU A 176 -9.08 -2.26 -10.40
CA GLU A 176 -8.99 -2.11 -11.87
C GLU A 176 -9.70 -3.24 -12.61
N SER A 177 -9.56 -4.49 -12.14
CA SER A 177 -10.23 -5.65 -12.76
C SER A 177 -11.76 -5.56 -12.74
N LEU A 178 -12.30 -4.80 -11.80
CA LEU A 178 -13.74 -4.60 -11.63
C LEU A 178 -14.25 -3.26 -12.19
N GLY A 179 -13.36 -2.41 -12.73
CA GLY A 179 -13.73 -1.12 -13.31
C GLY A 179 -13.66 0.06 -12.32
N GLY A 180 -13.05 -0.13 -11.16
CA GLY A 180 -12.75 0.95 -10.21
C GLY A 180 -11.55 1.80 -10.63
N ASN A 181 -11.20 2.80 -9.82
CA ASN A 181 -10.09 3.72 -10.05
C ASN A 181 -8.91 3.40 -9.14
N ALA A 182 -7.79 2.92 -9.73
CA ALA A 182 -6.58 2.54 -8.99
C ALA A 182 -5.99 3.66 -8.12
N SER A 183 -6.01 4.90 -8.59
CA SER A 183 -5.46 6.04 -7.82
C SER A 183 -6.30 6.30 -6.57
N LEU A 184 -7.63 6.25 -6.68
CA LEU A 184 -8.54 6.38 -5.54
C LEU A 184 -8.35 5.22 -4.56
N THR A 185 -8.19 4.00 -5.07
CA THR A 185 -7.90 2.81 -4.29
C THR A 185 -6.60 2.96 -3.51
N ALA A 186 -5.51 3.39 -4.16
CA ALA A 186 -4.22 3.58 -3.51
C ALA A 186 -4.31 4.58 -2.34
N VAL A 187 -5.00 5.72 -2.56
CA VAL A 187 -5.21 6.72 -1.49
C VAL A 187 -6.01 6.13 -0.34
N SER A 188 -7.08 5.39 -0.63
CA SER A 188 -7.94 4.77 0.39
C SER A 188 -7.19 3.75 1.25
N VAL A 189 -6.34 2.91 0.62
CA VAL A 189 -5.49 1.92 1.30
C VAL A 189 -4.51 2.62 2.24
N VAL A 190 -3.81 3.65 1.76
CA VAL A 190 -2.84 4.40 2.59
C VAL A 190 -3.54 5.05 3.78
N LEU A 191 -4.69 5.69 3.58
CA LEU A 191 -5.47 6.31 4.66
C LEU A 191 -5.97 5.26 5.66
N CYS A 192 -6.50 4.13 5.19
CA CYS A 192 -6.94 3.03 6.05
C CYS A 192 -5.79 2.48 6.89
N GLY A 193 -4.66 2.20 6.26
CA GLY A 193 -3.45 1.72 6.95
C GLY A 193 -2.94 2.71 7.99
N PHE A 194 -2.91 3.99 7.65
CA PHE A 194 -2.48 5.05 8.57
C PHE A 194 -3.42 5.17 9.79
N ILE A 195 -4.72 5.30 9.55
CA ILE A 195 -5.72 5.42 10.62
C ILE A 195 -5.64 4.21 11.55
N GLY A 196 -5.55 3.00 10.99
CA GLY A 196 -5.47 1.79 11.78
C GLY A 196 -4.15 1.65 12.54
N ALA A 197 -3.01 2.04 11.98
CA ALA A 197 -1.73 2.01 12.68
C ALA A 197 -1.71 2.98 13.89
N VAL A 198 -2.38 4.12 13.77
CA VAL A 198 -2.47 5.13 14.84
C VAL A 198 -3.54 4.78 15.88
N LEU A 199 -4.76 4.51 15.43
CA LEU A 199 -5.90 4.29 16.31
C LEU A 199 -6.04 2.84 16.78
N GLY A 200 -5.53 1.86 16.01
CA GLY A 200 -5.65 0.44 16.33
C GLY A 200 -5.20 0.08 17.74
N PRO A 201 -3.98 0.45 18.19
CA PRO A 201 -3.54 0.17 19.55
C PRO A 201 -4.41 0.80 20.63
N LEU A 202 -4.97 1.99 20.36
CA LEU A 202 -5.88 2.67 21.27
C LEU A 202 -7.21 1.91 21.38
N VAL A 203 -7.80 1.56 20.24
CA VAL A 203 -9.04 0.76 20.18
C VAL A 203 -8.86 -0.57 20.90
N LEU A 204 -7.80 -1.32 20.61
CA LEU A 204 -7.49 -2.60 21.26
C LEU A 204 -7.36 -2.47 22.78
N ARG A 205 -6.82 -1.36 23.28
CA ARG A 205 -6.76 -1.06 24.72
C ARG A 205 -8.14 -0.74 25.30
N LEU A 206 -8.93 0.09 24.61
CA LEU A 206 -10.27 0.49 25.06
C LEU A 206 -11.21 -0.72 25.19
N ILE A 207 -11.18 -1.65 24.21
CA ILE A 207 -11.96 -2.88 24.25
C ILE A 207 -11.28 -4.01 25.05
N LYS A 208 -10.16 -3.70 25.72
CA LYS A 208 -9.43 -4.59 26.64
C LYS A 208 -8.95 -5.90 26.03
N ILE A 209 -8.57 -5.92 24.74
CA ILE A 209 -7.98 -7.09 24.09
C ILE A 209 -6.57 -7.32 24.64
N LYS A 210 -6.36 -8.44 25.34
CA LYS A 210 -5.09 -8.82 25.97
C LYS A 210 -4.30 -9.85 25.16
N SER A 211 -4.96 -10.69 24.36
CA SER A 211 -4.32 -11.75 23.59
C SER A 211 -3.39 -11.15 22.50
N PRO A 212 -2.09 -11.50 22.51
CA PRO A 212 -1.16 -11.04 21.46
C PRO A 212 -1.61 -11.46 20.05
N VAL A 213 -2.16 -12.68 19.91
CA VAL A 213 -2.69 -13.18 18.63
C VAL A 213 -3.84 -12.31 18.13
N ALA A 214 -4.81 -12.00 19.00
CA ALA A 214 -5.95 -11.15 18.61
C ALA A 214 -5.53 -9.72 18.29
N ARG A 215 -4.52 -9.17 19.00
CA ARG A 215 -3.95 -7.86 18.72
C ARG A 215 -3.25 -7.84 17.37
N GLY A 216 -2.44 -8.84 17.07
CA GLY A 216 -1.78 -9.01 15.79
C GLY A 216 -2.77 -9.12 14.62
N LEU A 217 -3.80 -9.97 14.77
CA LEU A 217 -4.89 -10.10 13.79
C LEU A 217 -5.61 -8.77 13.55
N GLY A 218 -6.02 -8.08 14.64
CA GLY A 218 -6.70 -6.80 14.52
C GLY A 218 -5.88 -5.76 13.75
N MET A 219 -4.57 -5.69 14.00
CA MET A 219 -3.67 -4.75 13.31
C MET A 219 -3.43 -5.13 11.84
N GLY A 220 -3.20 -6.41 11.55
CA GLY A 220 -2.90 -6.87 10.19
C GLY A 220 -4.13 -6.86 9.29
N CYS A 221 -5.29 -7.32 9.76
CA CYS A 221 -6.52 -7.35 8.99
C CYS A 221 -7.11 -5.96 8.70
N SER A 222 -6.89 -4.99 9.61
CA SER A 222 -7.44 -3.64 9.43
C SER A 222 -6.51 -2.68 8.69
N SER A 223 -5.19 -2.88 8.80
CA SER A 223 -4.21 -1.83 8.47
C SER A 223 -2.99 -2.34 7.72
N HIS A 224 -3.07 -3.56 7.21
CA HIS A 224 -2.06 -4.21 6.38
C HIS A 224 -0.60 -3.88 6.79
N GLY A 225 0.26 -3.38 5.89
CA GLY A 225 1.68 -3.13 6.14
C GLY A 225 1.96 -2.13 7.27
N LEU A 226 1.24 -1.00 7.31
CA LEU A 226 1.41 0.01 8.36
C LEU A 226 0.97 -0.52 9.73
N GLY A 227 -0.13 -1.27 9.77
CA GLY A 227 -0.59 -1.96 10.98
C GLY A 227 0.41 -3.00 11.46
N THR A 228 1.03 -3.74 10.53
CA THR A 228 2.04 -4.75 10.87
C THR A 228 3.32 -4.12 11.41
N ALA A 229 3.79 -3.03 10.84
CA ALA A 229 4.92 -2.28 11.40
C ALA A 229 4.64 -1.86 12.85
N ARG A 230 3.41 -1.41 13.13
CA ARG A 230 2.99 -1.07 14.49
C ARG A 230 2.84 -2.30 15.38
N ALA A 231 2.35 -3.43 14.85
CA ALA A 231 2.23 -4.68 15.58
C ALA A 231 3.60 -5.24 16.02
N ILE A 232 4.63 -5.12 15.19
CA ILE A 232 6.02 -5.49 15.53
C ILE A 232 6.52 -4.68 16.73
N GLU A 233 6.23 -3.38 16.80
CA GLU A 233 6.55 -2.54 17.96
C GLU A 233 5.79 -2.97 19.24
N MET A 234 4.63 -3.63 19.10
CA MET A 234 3.83 -4.13 20.22
C MET A 234 4.35 -5.47 20.77
N GLY A 235 4.94 -6.31 19.92
CA GLY A 235 5.55 -7.57 20.30
C GLY A 235 5.80 -8.51 19.10
N ALA A 236 6.68 -9.51 19.31
CA ALA A 236 7.06 -10.47 18.27
C ALA A 236 5.89 -11.33 17.79
N VAL A 237 5.01 -11.75 18.70
CA VAL A 237 3.80 -12.55 18.36
C VAL A 237 2.81 -11.70 17.58
N GLU A 238 2.56 -10.48 18.04
CA GLU A 238 1.69 -9.52 17.35
C GLU A 238 2.19 -9.27 15.92
N GLY A 239 3.50 -9.04 15.75
CA GLY A 239 4.12 -8.84 14.45
C GLY A 239 4.00 -10.05 13.53
N ALA A 240 4.31 -11.25 14.03
CA ALA A 240 4.23 -12.49 13.27
C ALA A 240 2.80 -12.78 12.78
N VAL A 241 1.83 -12.68 13.68
CA VAL A 241 0.41 -12.92 13.35
C VAL A 241 -0.15 -11.85 12.43
N SER A 242 0.26 -10.59 12.62
CA SER A 242 -0.11 -9.48 11.74
C SER A 242 0.44 -9.68 10.31
N GLY A 243 1.72 -10.08 10.18
CA GLY A 243 2.33 -10.38 8.89
C GLY A 243 1.63 -11.53 8.14
N LEU A 244 1.27 -12.60 8.85
CA LEU A 244 0.47 -13.69 8.29
C LEU A 244 -0.90 -13.19 7.82
N SER A 245 -1.57 -12.39 8.63
CA SER A 245 -2.92 -11.91 8.31
C SER A 245 -2.95 -11.01 7.09
N ILE A 246 -1.88 -10.27 6.76
CA ILE A 246 -1.80 -9.51 5.49
C ILE A 246 -1.97 -10.45 4.29
N ALA A 247 -1.18 -11.53 4.23
CA ALA A 247 -1.22 -12.47 3.12
C ALA A 247 -2.60 -13.15 3.01
N LEU A 248 -3.13 -13.62 4.14
CA LEU A 248 -4.44 -14.27 4.19
C LEU A 248 -5.58 -13.31 3.81
N MET A 249 -5.53 -12.04 4.28
CA MET A 249 -6.49 -11.00 3.88
C MET A 249 -6.43 -10.70 2.39
N GLY A 250 -5.23 -10.65 1.80
CA GLY A 250 -5.05 -10.47 0.37
C GLY A 250 -5.78 -11.56 -0.43
N ILE A 251 -5.53 -12.82 -0.09
CA ILE A 251 -6.18 -13.97 -0.73
C ILE A 251 -7.71 -13.95 -0.50
N ALA A 252 -8.14 -13.78 0.75
CA ALA A 252 -9.56 -13.77 1.09
C ALA A 252 -10.32 -12.66 0.36
N THR A 253 -9.78 -11.44 0.35
CA THR A 253 -10.40 -10.28 -0.28
C THR A 253 -10.44 -10.41 -1.81
N ALA A 254 -9.37 -10.93 -2.43
CA ALA A 254 -9.32 -11.18 -3.86
C ALA A 254 -10.39 -12.21 -4.34
N LEU A 255 -10.81 -13.12 -3.47
CA LEU A 255 -11.88 -14.07 -3.75
C LEU A 255 -13.27 -13.50 -3.39
N ILE A 256 -13.37 -12.81 -2.25
CA ILE A 256 -14.65 -12.34 -1.71
C ILE A 256 -15.24 -11.20 -2.55
N ILE A 257 -14.43 -10.21 -2.95
CA ILE A 257 -14.94 -9.03 -3.66
C ILE A 257 -15.59 -9.39 -5.01
N PRO A 258 -14.94 -10.14 -5.94
CA PRO A 258 -15.59 -10.54 -7.18
C PRO A 258 -16.85 -11.36 -6.95
N LEU A 259 -16.81 -12.30 -5.99
CA LEU A 259 -17.97 -13.13 -5.66
C LEU A 259 -19.12 -12.31 -5.09
N PHE A 260 -18.82 -11.33 -4.23
CA PHE A 260 -19.79 -10.43 -3.64
C PHE A 260 -20.47 -9.56 -4.70
N ASN A 261 -19.70 -8.96 -5.61
CA ASN A 261 -20.23 -8.15 -6.70
C ASN A 261 -21.02 -8.95 -7.72
N LEU A 262 -20.71 -10.24 -7.91
CA LEU A 262 -21.51 -11.14 -8.75
C LEU A 262 -22.91 -11.42 -8.15
N ILE A 263 -23.02 -11.42 -6.81
CA ILE A 263 -24.28 -11.77 -6.11
C ILE A 263 -25.17 -10.53 -5.89
N ILE A 264 -24.58 -9.38 -5.65
CA ILE A 264 -25.28 -8.16 -5.18
C ILE A 264 -25.33 -7.06 -6.27
N GLY A 265 -24.38 -7.08 -7.23
CA GLY A 265 -24.41 -6.22 -8.40
C GLY A 265 -25.33 -6.78 -9.44
#